data_ffa99f0491bf5509fb2e8494e07a19f2
#
_entry.id   ffa99f0491bf5509fb2e8494e07a19f2
#
_cell.length_a   1.000
_cell.length_b   1.000
_cell.length_c   1.000
_cell.angle_alpha   90.00
_cell.angle_beta   90.00
_cell.angle_gamma   90.00
#
_symmetry.space_group_name_H-M   'P 1'
#
loop_
_entity.id
_entity.type
_entity.pdbx_description
1 polymer ?
#
loop_
_entity_poly.entity_id
_entity_poly.type
_entity_poly.pdbx_seq_one_letter_code
_entity_poly.pdbx_strand_id
1 'polypeptide(L)'
;MQRALLRRVLPRLSRSVCTKPDPPKSPPPPSALTIAASGLTSFAGIGAISALHFGIAPHDLTMVLGSMGASAVLLYGAPAAPFSQPRNLFLGHGIACVVGVTAHELVSVPMDTPILAAPLAVSSSIVLMHLTRSLHPPAGGTVLIAVLGSPELHALGYSLLVPTMLDATVLFGVALANNAFGIRYPAR
;
A
#
# COMPACT_ATOMS: atom_id res chain seq x y z
N MET A 1 -37.00 21.68 -37.34
CA MET A 1 -37.64 21.13 -36.12
C MET A 1 -36.65 20.61 -35.08
N GLN A 2 -35.54 19.98 -35.44
CA GLN A 2 -34.56 19.41 -34.49
C GLN A 2 -33.83 20.42 -33.58
N ARG A 3 -33.49 21.62 -34.05
CA ARG A 3 -32.78 22.65 -33.25
C ARG A 3 -33.62 23.28 -32.14
N ALA A 4 -34.94 23.22 -32.22
CA ALA A 4 -35.84 23.76 -31.19
C ALA A 4 -36.02 22.79 -30.02
N LEU A 5 -35.90 21.47 -30.24
CA LEU A 5 -36.00 20.46 -29.22
C LEU A 5 -34.74 20.44 -28.30
N LEU A 6 -33.56 20.59 -28.91
CA LEU A 6 -32.28 20.66 -28.19
C LEU A 6 -32.18 21.84 -27.22
N ARG A 7 -32.76 23.02 -27.58
CA ARG A 7 -32.77 24.19 -26.70
C ARG A 7 -33.69 24.06 -25.48
N ARG A 8 -34.69 23.15 -25.51
CA ARG A 8 -35.60 22.91 -24.39
C ARG A 8 -35.08 21.87 -23.40
N VAL A 9 -34.18 20.98 -23.83
CA VAL A 9 -33.62 19.92 -23.00
C VAL A 9 -32.32 20.36 -22.26
N LEU A 10 -31.48 21.12 -22.93
CA LEU A 10 -30.20 21.59 -22.38
C LEU A 10 -30.30 22.49 -21.15
N PRO A 11 -31.28 23.40 -20.97
CA PRO A 11 -31.36 24.19 -19.75
C PRO A 11 -31.73 23.40 -18.48
N ARG A 12 -32.38 22.24 -18.67
CA ARG A 12 -32.70 21.38 -17.52
C ARG A 12 -31.51 20.56 -17.04
N LEU A 13 -30.59 20.20 -17.94
CA LEU A 13 -29.34 19.48 -17.57
C LEU A 13 -28.30 20.42 -16.94
N SER A 14 -28.31 21.72 -17.30
CA SER A 14 -27.34 22.68 -16.74
C SER A 14 -27.69 23.20 -15.36
N ARG A 15 -28.91 22.98 -14.85
CA ARG A 15 -29.32 23.37 -13.50
C ARG A 15 -29.12 22.29 -12.42
N SER A 16 -28.74 21.09 -12.84
CA SER A 16 -28.30 20.02 -11.92
C SER A 16 -26.79 20.00 -11.76
N VAL A 17 -26.09 21.10 -12.00
CA VAL A 17 -24.71 21.23 -11.59
C VAL A 17 -24.70 21.18 -10.06
N CYS A 18 -24.41 20.00 -9.56
CA CYS A 18 -24.06 19.73 -8.19
C CYS A 18 -23.22 20.91 -7.69
N THR A 19 -23.76 21.74 -6.81
CA THR A 19 -22.95 22.67 -6.03
C THR A 19 -21.94 21.77 -5.34
N LYS A 20 -20.69 21.75 -5.84
CA LYS A 20 -19.60 21.03 -5.19
C LYS A 20 -19.62 21.46 -3.72
N PRO A 21 -19.80 20.53 -2.77
CA PRO A 21 -19.57 20.89 -1.38
C PRO A 21 -18.19 21.50 -1.28
N ASP A 22 -18.04 22.53 -0.46
CA ASP A 22 -16.74 23.13 -0.21
C ASP A 22 -15.73 22.03 0.09
N PRO A 23 -14.52 22.07 -0.51
CA PRO A 23 -13.51 21.06 -0.23
C PRO A 23 -13.30 21.00 1.29
N PRO A 24 -13.23 19.80 1.88
CA PRO A 24 -13.00 19.65 3.31
C PRO A 24 -11.73 20.45 3.66
N LYS A 25 -11.82 21.27 4.70
CA LYS A 25 -10.68 22.05 5.19
C LYS A 25 -9.54 21.09 5.47
N SER A 26 -8.33 21.38 4.96
CA SER A 26 -7.15 20.60 5.28
C SER A 26 -6.99 20.51 6.81
N PRO A 27 -6.64 19.33 7.35
CA PRO A 27 -6.36 19.21 8.78
C PRO A 27 -5.25 20.18 9.19
N PRO A 28 -5.23 20.65 10.45
CA PRO A 28 -4.16 21.50 10.94
C PRO A 28 -2.81 20.77 10.80
N PRO A 29 -1.70 21.53 10.64
CA PRO A 29 -0.37 20.92 10.55
C PRO A 29 -0.06 20.13 11.83
N PRO A 30 0.68 19.00 11.72
CA PRO A 30 1.06 18.21 12.87
C PRO A 30 1.98 19.00 13.80
N SER A 31 1.95 18.69 15.09
CA SER A 31 2.84 19.31 16.08
C SER A 31 4.32 18.92 15.83
N ALA A 32 5.24 19.74 16.32
CA ALA A 32 6.68 19.44 16.22
C ALA A 32 7.03 18.08 16.86
N LEU A 33 6.37 17.71 17.97
CA LEU A 33 6.52 16.41 18.60
C LEU A 33 6.07 15.26 17.67
N THR A 34 4.93 15.43 17.00
CA THR A 34 4.42 14.45 16.04
C THR A 34 5.39 14.27 14.88
N ILE A 35 5.94 15.36 14.34
CA ILE A 35 6.92 15.31 13.25
C ILE A 35 8.18 14.57 13.70
N ALA A 36 8.73 14.93 14.88
CA ALA A 36 9.93 14.28 15.43
C ALA A 36 9.68 12.77 15.68
N ALA A 37 8.55 12.41 16.28
CA ALA A 37 8.20 11.03 16.55
C ALA A 37 8.07 10.22 15.25
N SER A 38 7.41 10.75 14.22
CA SER A 38 7.32 10.12 12.90
C SER A 38 8.69 9.88 12.27
N GLY A 39 9.60 10.84 12.36
CA GLY A 39 10.97 10.71 11.87
C GLY A 39 11.76 9.62 12.62
N LEU A 40 11.72 9.64 13.95
CA LEU A 40 12.42 8.66 14.79
C LEU A 40 11.89 7.24 14.59
N THR A 41 10.57 7.07 14.56
CA THR A 41 9.96 5.74 14.35
C THR A 41 10.18 5.23 12.92
N SER A 42 10.18 6.11 11.91
CA SER A 42 10.55 5.75 10.54
C SER A 42 12.00 5.28 10.47
N PHE A 43 12.92 6.03 11.07
CA PHE A 43 14.33 5.65 11.13
C PHE A 43 14.52 4.29 11.83
N ALA A 44 13.89 4.10 12.99
CA ALA A 44 13.98 2.85 13.74
C ALA A 44 13.35 1.66 12.98
N GLY A 45 12.17 1.84 12.40
CA GLY A 45 11.46 0.77 11.70
C GLY A 45 12.17 0.34 10.42
N ILE A 46 12.51 1.27 9.54
CA ILE A 46 13.24 0.96 8.31
C ILE A 46 14.67 0.53 8.61
N GLY A 47 15.33 1.12 9.62
CA GLY A 47 16.66 0.70 10.07
C GLY A 47 16.68 -0.74 10.56
N ALA A 48 15.68 -1.16 11.34
CA ALA A 48 15.55 -2.54 11.80
C ALA A 48 15.36 -3.54 10.65
N ILE A 49 14.49 -3.22 9.69
CA ILE A 49 14.28 -4.05 8.48
C ILE A 49 15.57 -4.09 7.66
N SER A 50 16.22 -2.95 7.44
CA SER A 50 17.48 -2.89 6.69
C SER A 50 18.56 -3.74 7.35
N ALA A 51 18.71 -3.64 8.66
CA ALA A 51 19.66 -4.47 9.41
C ALA A 51 19.35 -5.97 9.27
N LEU A 52 18.07 -6.34 9.26
CA LEU A 52 17.64 -7.72 9.04
C LEU A 52 18.01 -8.19 7.62
N HIS A 53 17.69 -7.41 6.60
CA HIS A 53 17.94 -7.79 5.21
C HIS A 53 19.43 -7.82 4.87
N PHE A 54 20.20 -6.82 5.28
CA PHE A 54 21.65 -6.77 5.00
C PHE A 54 22.48 -7.65 5.94
N GLY A 55 21.96 -8.01 7.12
CA GLY A 55 22.67 -8.83 8.10
C GLY A 55 22.45 -10.33 7.97
N ILE A 56 21.27 -10.76 7.49
CA ILE A 56 20.84 -12.18 7.58
C ILE A 56 20.36 -12.72 6.24
N ALA A 57 19.80 -11.86 5.36
CA ALA A 57 19.18 -12.29 4.11
C ALA A 57 20.09 -12.09 2.89
N PRO A 58 19.90 -12.88 1.82
CA PRO A 58 20.54 -12.62 0.53
C PRO A 58 20.19 -11.21 0.02
N HIS A 59 21.12 -10.58 -0.69
CA HIS A 59 21.00 -9.19 -1.16
C HIS A 59 19.76 -8.87 -2.02
N ASP A 60 19.08 -9.89 -2.52
CA ASP A 60 17.98 -9.76 -3.48
C ASP A 60 16.62 -9.35 -2.86
N LEU A 61 16.50 -9.42 -1.52
CA LEU A 61 15.29 -8.98 -0.82
C LEU A 61 15.19 -7.45 -0.64
N THR A 62 16.19 -6.70 -1.07
CA THR A 62 16.21 -5.23 -0.94
C THR A 62 15.04 -4.54 -1.66
N MET A 63 14.49 -5.16 -2.71
CA MET A 63 13.31 -4.62 -3.40
C MET A 63 12.06 -4.58 -2.51
N VAL A 64 11.94 -5.51 -1.55
CA VAL A 64 10.82 -5.52 -0.59
C VAL A 64 10.84 -4.26 0.28
N LEU A 65 12.02 -3.71 0.57
CA LEU A 65 12.17 -2.45 1.32
C LEU A 65 11.42 -1.28 0.68
N GLY A 66 11.27 -1.24 -0.65
CA GLY A 66 10.55 -0.16 -1.33
C GLY A 66 9.07 -0.09 -0.92
N SER A 67 8.37 -1.23 -0.89
CA SER A 67 6.97 -1.29 -0.46
C SER A 67 6.84 -1.06 1.05
N MET A 68 7.81 -1.53 1.85
CA MET A 68 7.85 -1.30 3.29
C MET A 68 8.14 0.16 3.63
N GLY A 69 8.96 0.87 2.83
CA GLY A 69 9.15 2.31 2.94
C GLY A 69 7.84 3.08 2.80
N ALA A 70 7.02 2.73 1.81
CA ALA A 70 5.69 3.33 1.65
C ALA A 70 4.75 2.98 2.82
N SER A 71 4.83 1.75 3.35
CA SER A 71 4.09 1.35 4.56
C SER A 71 4.53 2.16 5.79
N ALA A 72 5.82 2.40 5.95
CA ALA A 72 6.36 3.22 7.04
C ALA A 72 5.81 4.65 7.01
N VAL A 73 5.71 5.27 5.81
CA VAL A 73 5.08 6.60 5.66
C VAL A 73 3.65 6.61 6.19
N LEU A 74 2.86 5.57 5.89
CA LEU A 74 1.50 5.46 6.42
C LEU A 74 1.48 5.22 7.93
N LEU A 75 2.22 4.25 8.43
CA LEU A 75 2.18 3.85 9.84
C LEU A 75 2.69 4.95 10.77
N TYR A 76 3.73 5.64 10.36
CA TYR A 76 4.41 6.64 11.21
C TYR A 76 4.00 8.08 10.89
N GLY A 77 3.69 8.36 9.62
CA GLY A 77 3.28 9.70 9.17
C GLY A 77 1.77 9.95 9.26
N ALA A 78 0.97 8.89 9.12
CA ALA A 78 -0.49 8.97 9.13
C ALA A 78 -1.13 7.81 9.93
N PRO A 79 -0.77 7.60 11.22
CA PRO A 79 -1.18 6.43 12.00
C PRO A 79 -2.71 6.33 12.19
N ALA A 80 -3.44 7.43 12.14
CA ALA A 80 -4.90 7.45 12.23
C ALA A 80 -5.61 7.12 10.91
N ALA A 81 -4.89 7.05 9.79
CA ALA A 81 -5.50 6.75 8.50
C ALA A 81 -6.09 5.32 8.47
N PRO A 82 -7.26 5.12 7.84
CA PRO A 82 -7.84 3.77 7.72
C PRO A 82 -6.89 2.77 7.09
N PHE A 83 -6.08 3.20 6.13
CA PHE A 83 -5.13 2.35 5.39
C PHE A 83 -3.87 1.97 6.18
N SER A 84 -3.61 2.64 7.31
CA SER A 84 -2.47 2.39 8.19
C SER A 84 -2.74 1.31 9.23
N GLN A 85 -3.97 0.81 9.33
CA GLN A 85 -4.36 -0.10 10.41
C GLN A 85 -3.74 -1.49 10.23
N PRO A 86 -3.53 -2.26 11.34
CA PRO A 86 -2.86 -3.56 11.29
C PRO A 86 -3.48 -4.53 10.30
N ARG A 87 -4.81 -4.59 10.26
CA ARG A 87 -5.54 -5.44 9.29
C ARG A 87 -5.14 -5.11 7.85
N ASN A 88 -5.05 -3.82 7.51
CA ASN A 88 -4.70 -3.36 6.18
C ASN A 88 -3.24 -3.70 5.85
N LEU A 89 -2.33 -3.48 6.79
CA LEU A 89 -0.92 -3.81 6.64
C LEU A 89 -0.73 -5.30 6.33
N PHE A 90 -1.18 -6.18 7.23
CA PHE A 90 -0.91 -7.61 7.12
C PHE A 90 -1.70 -8.26 5.97
N LEU A 91 -3.02 -8.06 5.90
CA LEU A 91 -3.82 -8.66 4.83
C LEU A 91 -3.50 -8.04 3.48
N GLY A 92 -3.22 -6.73 3.42
CA GLY A 92 -2.84 -6.07 2.17
C GLY A 92 -1.58 -6.67 1.58
N HIS A 93 -0.50 -6.74 2.33
CA HIS A 93 0.75 -7.36 1.87
C HIS A 93 0.61 -8.87 1.63
N GLY A 94 -0.19 -9.58 2.44
CA GLY A 94 -0.45 -11.00 2.24
C GLY A 94 -1.17 -11.28 0.90
N ILE A 95 -2.23 -10.53 0.61
CA ILE A 95 -2.93 -10.59 -0.68
C ILE A 95 -1.97 -10.25 -1.82
N ALA A 96 -1.17 -9.20 -1.65
CA ALA A 96 -0.21 -8.76 -2.65
C ALA A 96 0.82 -9.84 -3.01
N CYS A 97 1.41 -10.51 -2.02
CA CYS A 97 2.33 -11.62 -2.26
C CYS A 97 1.66 -12.76 -3.01
N VAL A 98 0.51 -13.24 -2.52
CA VAL A 98 -0.17 -14.38 -3.12
C VAL A 98 -0.59 -14.08 -4.56
N VAL A 99 -1.25 -12.95 -4.79
CA VAL A 99 -1.73 -12.58 -6.13
C VAL A 99 -0.57 -12.30 -7.09
N GLY A 100 0.47 -11.60 -6.62
CA GLY A 100 1.64 -11.29 -7.43
C GLY A 100 2.39 -12.54 -7.88
N VAL A 101 2.69 -13.45 -6.95
CA VAL A 101 3.33 -14.74 -7.28
C VAL A 101 2.45 -15.56 -8.21
N THR A 102 1.13 -15.67 -7.93
CA THR A 102 0.22 -16.38 -8.81
C THR A 102 0.21 -15.81 -10.22
N ALA A 103 0.20 -14.50 -10.37
CA ALA A 103 0.22 -13.85 -11.68
C ALA A 103 1.57 -14.05 -12.40
N HIS A 104 2.68 -14.06 -11.67
CA HIS A 104 3.96 -14.39 -12.23
C HIS A 104 3.97 -15.82 -12.80
N GLU A 105 3.60 -16.81 -12.00
CA GLU A 105 3.62 -18.21 -12.38
C GLU A 105 2.64 -18.56 -13.51
N LEU A 106 1.42 -18.01 -13.45
CA LEU A 106 0.36 -18.38 -14.39
C LEU A 106 0.30 -17.53 -15.65
N VAL A 107 0.90 -16.32 -15.63
CA VAL A 107 0.81 -15.39 -16.76
C VAL A 107 2.19 -14.99 -17.26
N SER A 108 3.11 -14.50 -16.40
CA SER A 108 4.43 -14.05 -16.86
C SER A 108 5.26 -15.18 -17.43
N VAL A 109 5.35 -16.30 -16.70
CA VAL A 109 6.17 -17.45 -17.12
C VAL A 109 5.67 -18.08 -18.43
N PRO A 110 4.37 -18.43 -18.59
CA PRO A 110 3.89 -19.02 -19.84
C PRO A 110 3.96 -18.07 -21.04
N MET A 111 3.87 -16.77 -20.83
CA MET A 111 3.88 -15.76 -21.90
C MET A 111 5.28 -15.20 -22.18
N ASP A 112 6.27 -15.56 -21.38
CA ASP A 112 7.63 -15.00 -21.41
C ASP A 112 7.63 -13.46 -21.35
N THR A 113 6.66 -12.89 -20.63
CA THR A 113 6.54 -11.43 -20.46
C THR A 113 5.60 -11.05 -19.30
N PRO A 114 5.99 -10.05 -18.48
CA PRO A 114 5.14 -9.57 -17.39
C PRO A 114 4.08 -8.55 -17.83
N ILE A 115 4.01 -8.21 -19.14
CA ILE A 115 3.22 -7.06 -19.64
C ILE A 115 1.72 -7.15 -19.28
N LEU A 116 1.17 -8.35 -19.24
CA LEU A 116 -0.21 -8.60 -18.81
C LEU A 116 -0.31 -9.00 -17.34
N ALA A 117 0.70 -9.69 -16.81
CA ALA A 117 0.71 -10.15 -15.43
C ALA A 117 0.66 -9.00 -14.42
N ALA A 118 1.45 -7.95 -14.64
CA ALA A 118 1.51 -6.82 -13.72
C ALA A 118 0.16 -6.08 -13.56
N PRO A 119 -0.52 -5.62 -14.62
CA PRO A 119 -1.81 -4.97 -14.49
C PRO A 119 -2.90 -5.90 -13.96
N LEU A 120 -2.91 -7.19 -14.35
CA LEU A 120 -3.84 -8.18 -13.81
C LEU A 120 -3.63 -8.39 -12.31
N ALA A 121 -2.40 -8.53 -11.87
CA ALA A 121 -2.06 -8.73 -10.46
C ALA A 121 -2.47 -7.52 -9.61
N VAL A 122 -2.12 -6.30 -10.04
CA VAL A 122 -2.47 -5.08 -9.30
C VAL A 122 -3.98 -4.91 -9.22
N SER A 123 -4.70 -5.05 -10.34
CA SER A 123 -6.15 -4.89 -10.36
C SER A 123 -6.86 -5.95 -9.49
N SER A 124 -6.45 -7.22 -9.60
CA SER A 124 -7.01 -8.31 -8.79
C SER A 124 -6.72 -8.10 -7.29
N SER A 125 -5.53 -7.65 -6.95
CA SER A 125 -5.16 -7.34 -5.56
C SER A 125 -6.03 -6.22 -4.99
N ILE A 126 -6.28 -5.15 -5.74
CA ILE A 126 -7.16 -4.05 -5.33
C ILE A 126 -8.57 -4.59 -5.06
N VAL A 127 -9.12 -5.39 -5.98
CA VAL A 127 -10.45 -6.00 -5.81
C VAL A 127 -10.51 -6.84 -4.54
N LEU A 128 -9.53 -7.74 -4.33
CA LEU A 128 -9.48 -8.59 -3.15
C LEU A 128 -9.31 -7.78 -1.85
N MET A 129 -8.47 -6.74 -1.86
CA MET A 129 -8.32 -5.84 -0.71
C MET A 129 -9.61 -5.08 -0.40
N HIS A 130 -10.41 -4.70 -1.41
CA HIS A 130 -11.73 -4.11 -1.18
C HIS A 130 -12.71 -5.10 -0.58
N LEU A 131 -12.81 -6.30 -1.13
CA LEU A 131 -13.69 -7.36 -0.63
C LEU A 131 -13.35 -7.75 0.81
N THR A 132 -12.07 -7.75 1.16
CA THR A 132 -11.59 -8.07 2.52
C THR A 132 -11.52 -6.84 3.44
N ARG A 133 -11.87 -5.65 2.96
CA ARG A 133 -11.74 -4.38 3.70
C ARG A 133 -10.33 -4.17 4.27
N SER A 134 -9.32 -4.49 3.49
CA SER A 134 -7.91 -4.43 3.87
C SER A 134 -7.06 -3.61 2.89
N LEU A 135 -7.68 -2.61 2.26
CA LEU A 135 -6.97 -1.77 1.28
C LEU A 135 -5.73 -1.13 1.92
N HIS A 136 -4.58 -1.46 1.36
CA HIS A 136 -3.26 -0.96 1.80
C HIS A 136 -2.46 -0.54 0.56
N PRO A 137 -2.43 0.75 0.21
CA PRO A 137 -1.80 1.20 -1.03
C PRO A 137 -0.35 0.75 -1.22
N PRO A 138 0.51 0.73 -0.17
CA PRO A 138 1.88 0.24 -0.31
C PRO A 138 1.99 -1.21 -0.79
N ALA A 139 0.99 -2.04 -0.50
CA ALA A 139 0.97 -3.43 -0.94
C ALA A 139 0.90 -3.56 -2.48
N GLY A 140 0.45 -2.52 -3.19
CA GLY A 140 0.58 -2.43 -4.65
C GLY A 140 2.03 -2.54 -5.13
N GLY A 141 2.97 -1.96 -4.38
CA GLY A 141 4.40 -2.14 -4.63
C GLY A 141 4.85 -3.60 -4.43
N THR A 142 4.36 -4.27 -3.40
CA THR A 142 4.65 -5.70 -3.16
C THR A 142 4.14 -6.59 -4.30
N VAL A 143 2.95 -6.31 -4.85
CA VAL A 143 2.45 -7.01 -6.05
C VAL A 143 3.42 -6.88 -7.21
N LEU A 144 3.87 -5.65 -7.50
CA LEU A 144 4.80 -5.40 -8.61
C LEU A 144 6.15 -6.07 -8.38
N ILE A 145 6.66 -6.07 -7.16
CA ILE A 145 7.88 -6.78 -6.78
C ILE A 145 7.75 -8.27 -7.04
N ALA A 146 6.61 -8.87 -6.67
CA ALA A 146 6.37 -10.30 -6.89
C ALA A 146 6.25 -10.68 -8.39
N VAL A 147 5.80 -9.74 -9.25
CA VAL A 147 5.67 -9.98 -10.70
C VAL A 147 6.92 -9.62 -11.49
N LEU A 148 7.59 -8.51 -11.11
CA LEU A 148 8.69 -7.90 -11.88
C LEU A 148 10.05 -8.06 -11.22
N GLY A 149 10.12 -8.77 -10.10
CA GLY A 149 11.34 -8.92 -9.31
C GLY A 149 12.44 -9.70 -10.03
N SER A 150 13.59 -9.84 -9.35
CA SER A 150 14.73 -10.61 -9.86
C SER A 150 14.43 -12.11 -9.90
N PRO A 151 15.20 -12.89 -10.67
CA PRO A 151 15.08 -14.35 -10.67
C PRO A 151 15.19 -14.97 -9.28
N GLU A 152 16.02 -14.41 -8.41
CA GLU A 152 16.20 -14.86 -7.02
C GLU A 152 14.94 -14.63 -6.18
N LEU A 153 14.26 -13.50 -6.39
CA LEU A 153 12.96 -13.21 -5.79
C LEU A 153 11.88 -14.18 -6.29
N HIS A 154 11.85 -14.44 -7.58
CA HIS A 154 10.93 -15.41 -8.19
C HIS A 154 11.18 -16.83 -7.68
N ALA A 155 12.45 -17.20 -7.42
CA ALA A 155 12.78 -18.51 -6.84
C ALA A 155 12.18 -18.73 -5.44
N LEU A 156 11.83 -17.67 -4.71
CA LEU A 156 11.12 -17.80 -3.44
C LEU A 156 9.67 -18.26 -3.61
N GLY A 157 9.06 -17.97 -4.76
CA GLY A 157 7.64 -18.24 -4.97
C GLY A 157 6.79 -17.73 -3.81
N TYR A 158 5.87 -18.53 -3.30
CA TYR A 158 5.02 -18.15 -2.17
C TYR A 158 5.77 -17.96 -0.84
N SER A 159 7.02 -18.43 -0.73
CA SER A 159 7.86 -18.16 0.45
C SER A 159 8.21 -16.67 0.58
N LEU A 160 8.03 -15.85 -0.46
CA LEU A 160 8.12 -14.38 -0.38
C LEU A 160 7.22 -13.80 0.70
N LEU A 161 6.14 -14.51 1.05
CA LEU A 161 5.25 -14.12 2.15
C LEU A 161 5.99 -14.02 3.48
N VAL A 162 6.99 -14.86 3.73
CA VAL A 162 7.71 -14.92 5.01
C VAL A 162 8.48 -13.62 5.29
N PRO A 163 9.43 -13.19 4.44
CA PRO A 163 10.12 -11.92 4.68
C PRO A 163 9.17 -10.73 4.68
N THR A 164 8.16 -10.71 3.80
CA THR A 164 7.19 -9.62 3.75
C THR A 164 6.38 -9.50 5.06
N MET A 165 5.94 -10.62 5.64
CA MET A 165 5.22 -10.61 6.92
C MET A 165 6.14 -10.29 8.10
N LEU A 166 7.39 -10.71 8.05
CA LEU A 166 8.38 -10.35 9.06
C LEU A 166 8.60 -8.83 9.07
N ASP A 167 8.82 -8.23 7.92
CA ASP A 167 8.99 -6.77 7.77
C ASP A 167 7.76 -6.01 8.26
N ALA A 168 6.56 -6.45 7.85
CA ALA A 168 5.31 -5.87 8.33
C ALA A 168 5.19 -5.96 9.86
N THR A 169 5.65 -7.07 10.46
CA THR A 169 5.65 -7.27 11.91
C THR A 169 6.62 -6.31 12.60
N VAL A 170 7.81 -6.13 12.06
CA VAL A 170 8.79 -5.16 12.58
C VAL A 170 8.23 -3.74 12.51
N LEU A 171 7.69 -3.33 11.36
CA LEU A 171 7.07 -2.01 11.21
C LEU A 171 5.91 -1.80 12.18
N PHE A 172 5.05 -2.80 12.33
CA PHE A 172 3.94 -2.75 13.28
C PHE A 172 4.44 -2.61 14.72
N GLY A 173 5.43 -3.40 15.12
CA GLY A 173 6.02 -3.34 16.46
C GLY A 173 6.58 -1.95 16.78
N VAL A 174 7.33 -1.35 15.84
CA VAL A 174 7.85 0.01 15.99
C VAL A 174 6.72 1.04 15.97
N ALA A 175 5.66 0.84 15.18
CA ALA A 175 4.50 1.74 15.15
C ALA A 175 3.79 1.80 16.52
N LEU A 176 3.79 0.73 17.29
CA LEU A 176 3.25 0.74 18.65
C LEU A 176 4.01 1.69 19.59
N ALA A 177 5.29 1.96 19.32
CA ALA A 177 6.08 2.91 20.10
C ALA A 177 5.56 4.35 19.97
N ASN A 178 4.78 4.69 18.92
CA ASN A 178 4.13 5.99 18.80
C ASN A 178 3.21 6.32 19.98
N ASN A 179 2.65 5.29 20.63
CA ASN A 179 1.81 5.48 21.82
C ASN A 179 2.59 6.13 22.99
N ALA A 180 3.89 5.89 23.11
CA ALA A 180 4.73 6.53 24.11
C ALA A 180 4.87 8.06 23.89
N PHE A 181 4.65 8.51 22.66
CA PHE A 181 4.65 9.95 22.31
C PHE A 181 3.23 10.55 22.29
N GLY A 182 2.23 9.84 22.81
CA GLY A 182 0.83 10.27 22.79
C GLY A 182 0.14 10.19 21.42
N ILE A 183 0.77 9.55 20.43
CA ILE A 183 0.23 9.31 19.10
C ILE A 183 -0.43 7.93 19.09
N ARG A 184 -1.76 7.92 19.15
CA ARG A 184 -2.51 6.66 19.28
C ARG A 184 -2.41 5.79 18.04
N TYR A 185 -1.87 4.58 18.21
CA TYR A 185 -1.85 3.53 17.19
C TYR A 185 -2.01 2.15 17.83
N PRO A 186 -2.81 1.20 17.27
CA PRO A 186 -3.72 1.44 16.12
C PRO A 186 -4.88 2.38 16.50
N ALA A 187 -5.39 3.10 15.49
CA ALA A 187 -6.62 3.86 15.65
C ALA A 187 -7.81 2.89 15.63
N ARG A 188 -8.77 3.13 16.55
CA ARG A 188 -10.00 2.31 16.65
C ARG A 188 -11.03 2.76 15.63
#